data_261135cab945b994d71c6ddf61abd24b
#
_entry.id   261135cab945b994d71c6ddf61abd24b
#
_cell.length_a   1.000
_cell.length_b   1.000
_cell.length_c   1.000
_cell.angle_alpha   90.00
_cell.angle_beta   90.00
_cell.angle_gamma   90.00
#
_symmetry.space_group_name_H-M   'P 1'
#
loop_
_entity.id
_entity.type
_entity.pdbx_description
1 polymer ?
#
loop_
_entity_poly.entity_id
_entity_poly.type
_entity_poly.pdbx_seq_one_letter_code
_entity_poly.pdbx_strand_id
1 'polypeptide(L)'
;MTRAVYQVRLQVKPEDEAAFNDWYEGTYIPRLMSETPHFTAVHRYVGEVDGGRIFITDYETTVETLDLAIAEMRAPGRAEMNAEFYRWKDRCITVHESIRLTETLVLGQGGARLP
;
A
#
# COMPACT_ATOMS: atom_id res chain seq x y z
N MET A 1 17.99 -6.79 9.09
CA MET A 1 17.15 -5.61 8.88
C MET A 1 15.72 -6.05 8.64
N THR A 2 14.80 -5.50 9.39
CA THR A 2 13.41 -5.93 9.30
C THR A 2 12.70 -5.18 8.20
N ARG A 3 12.05 -5.92 7.31
CA ARG A 3 11.29 -5.34 6.23
C ARG A 3 9.96 -4.82 6.76
N ALA A 4 9.53 -3.68 6.24
CA ALA A 4 8.23 -3.11 6.53
C ALA A 4 7.49 -2.88 5.22
N VAL A 5 6.20 -3.04 5.25
CA VAL A 5 5.35 -2.89 4.07
C VAL A 5 4.20 -1.95 4.41
N TYR A 6 4.03 -0.91 3.60
CA TYR A 6 2.83 -0.11 3.63
C TYR A 6 1.88 -0.70 2.59
N GLN A 7 0.75 -1.24 3.05
CA GLN A 7 -0.17 -1.95 2.18
C GLN A 7 -1.45 -1.15 1.99
N VAL A 8 -1.85 -1.02 0.73
CA VAL A 8 -3.13 -0.39 0.35
C VAL A 8 -4.00 -1.47 -0.28
N ARG A 9 -5.22 -1.63 0.23
CA ARG A 9 -6.18 -2.59 -0.28
C ARG A 9 -7.45 -1.86 -0.66
N LEU A 10 -7.84 -1.98 -1.93
CA LEU A 10 -9.00 -1.25 -2.46
C LEU A 10 -9.92 -2.22 -3.19
N GLN A 11 -11.19 -2.24 -2.81
CA GLN A 11 -12.21 -2.89 -3.62
C GLN A 11 -12.82 -1.83 -4.51
N VAL A 12 -12.54 -1.90 -5.79
CA VAL A 12 -12.94 -0.88 -6.78
C VAL A 12 -14.22 -1.33 -7.46
N LYS A 13 -15.13 -0.40 -7.71
CA LYS A 13 -16.35 -0.72 -8.43
C LYS A 13 -16.01 -1.22 -9.83
N PRO A 14 -16.72 -2.23 -10.35
CA PRO A 14 -16.40 -2.78 -11.69
C PRO A 14 -16.34 -1.72 -12.77
N GLU A 15 -17.24 -0.74 -12.75
CA GLU A 15 -17.27 0.30 -13.76
C GLU A 15 -16.08 1.26 -13.69
N ASP A 16 -15.36 1.27 -12.56
CA ASP A 16 -14.22 2.16 -12.35
C ASP A 16 -12.88 1.45 -12.53
N GLU A 17 -12.86 0.11 -12.65
CA GLU A 17 -11.60 -0.65 -12.61
C GLU A 17 -10.61 -0.22 -13.67
N ALA A 18 -11.03 -0.13 -14.91
CA ALA A 18 -10.11 0.19 -16.00
C ALA A 18 -9.48 1.57 -15.82
N ALA A 19 -10.31 2.57 -15.54
CA ALA A 19 -9.82 3.94 -15.38
C ALA A 19 -8.94 4.07 -14.15
N PHE A 20 -9.33 3.44 -13.04
CA PHE A 20 -8.53 3.48 -11.82
C PHE A 20 -7.17 2.84 -12.04
N ASN A 21 -7.13 1.64 -12.62
CA ASN A 21 -5.87 0.93 -12.80
C ASN A 21 -4.96 1.63 -13.80
N ASP A 22 -5.51 2.21 -14.87
CA ASP A 22 -4.71 2.99 -15.81
C ASP A 22 -4.03 4.16 -15.11
N TRP A 23 -4.77 4.87 -14.28
CA TRP A 23 -4.21 5.99 -13.53
C TRP A 23 -3.22 5.53 -12.45
N TYR A 24 -3.60 4.50 -11.69
CA TYR A 24 -2.81 4.06 -10.56
C TYR A 24 -1.45 3.49 -11.02
N GLU A 25 -1.48 2.62 -12.02
CA GLU A 25 -0.26 1.99 -12.53
C GLU A 25 0.53 2.90 -13.47
N GLY A 26 -0.17 3.73 -14.24
CA GLY A 26 0.49 4.58 -15.23
C GLY A 26 0.96 5.91 -14.69
N THR A 27 0.35 6.42 -13.65
CA THR A 27 0.65 7.75 -13.12
C THR A 27 1.01 7.73 -11.65
N TYR A 28 0.15 7.17 -10.80
CA TYR A 28 0.33 7.31 -9.36
C TYR A 28 1.56 6.56 -8.84
N ILE A 29 1.66 5.27 -9.14
CA ILE A 29 2.78 4.46 -8.64
C ILE A 29 4.12 4.98 -9.14
N PRO A 30 4.31 5.27 -10.45
CA PRO A 30 5.59 5.81 -10.90
C PRO A 30 5.97 7.10 -10.21
N ARG A 31 5.01 8.01 -10.01
CA ARG A 31 5.25 9.27 -9.31
C ARG A 31 5.63 9.01 -7.86
N LEU A 32 4.86 8.17 -7.18
CA LEU A 32 5.13 7.87 -5.78
C LEU A 32 6.51 7.28 -5.61
N MET A 33 6.87 6.31 -6.44
CA MET A 33 8.18 5.66 -6.31
C MET A 33 9.33 6.63 -6.58
N SER A 34 9.15 7.58 -7.50
CA SER A 34 10.18 8.57 -7.78
C SER A 34 10.30 9.62 -6.68
N GLU A 35 9.23 9.88 -5.96
CA GLU A 35 9.16 10.93 -4.94
C GLU A 35 9.35 10.42 -3.52
N THR A 36 9.42 9.10 -3.36
CA THR A 36 9.59 8.47 -2.04
C THR A 36 10.72 7.44 -2.10
N PRO A 37 11.98 7.91 -2.15
CA PRO A 37 13.12 7.01 -2.36
C PRO A 37 13.29 5.94 -1.28
N HIS A 38 12.69 6.11 -0.11
CA HIS A 38 12.76 5.10 0.94
C HIS A 38 11.76 3.95 0.75
N PHE A 39 10.85 4.05 -0.23
CA PHE A 39 10.16 2.87 -0.72
C PHE A 39 11.01 2.26 -1.82
N THR A 40 11.49 1.03 -1.60
CA THR A 40 12.49 0.41 -2.47
C THR A 40 11.89 -0.56 -3.48
N ALA A 41 10.64 -0.96 -3.28
CA ALA A 41 9.96 -1.87 -4.20
C ALA A 41 8.45 -1.71 -4.04
N VAL A 42 7.73 -2.05 -5.10
CA VAL A 42 6.27 -2.06 -5.08
C VAL A 42 5.78 -3.31 -5.77
N HIS A 43 4.78 -3.95 -5.17
CA HIS A 43 4.15 -5.15 -5.73
C HIS A 43 2.65 -4.97 -5.71
N ARG A 44 1.98 -5.42 -6.77
CA ARG A 44 0.53 -5.37 -6.84
C ARG A 44 -0.04 -6.76 -7.00
N TYR A 45 -1.19 -6.97 -6.39
CA TYR A 45 -1.92 -8.23 -6.44
C TYR A 45 -3.38 -7.94 -6.69
N VAL A 46 -4.08 -8.90 -7.29
CA VAL A 46 -5.53 -8.82 -7.46
C VAL A 46 -6.14 -10.07 -6.88
N GLY A 47 -7.25 -9.91 -6.17
CA GLY A 47 -8.00 -11.03 -5.61
C GLY A 47 -9.47 -10.89 -5.89
N GLU A 48 -10.21 -11.98 -5.68
CA GLU A 48 -11.66 -11.99 -5.80
C GLU A 48 -12.26 -11.98 -4.42
N VAL A 49 -13.25 -11.11 -4.21
CA VAL A 49 -14.01 -11.06 -2.97
C VAL A 49 -15.47 -10.90 -3.33
N ASP A 50 -16.36 -11.13 -2.37
CA ASP A 50 -17.77 -10.92 -2.61
C ASP A 50 -18.02 -9.49 -3.05
N GLY A 51 -18.69 -9.33 -4.17
CA GLY A 51 -19.03 -8.00 -4.68
C GLY A 51 -18.00 -7.40 -5.62
N GLY A 52 -16.92 -8.13 -5.94
CA GLY A 52 -15.99 -7.63 -6.94
C GLY A 52 -14.55 -8.03 -6.72
N ARG A 53 -13.66 -7.27 -7.29
CA ARG A 53 -12.23 -7.54 -7.23
C ARG A 53 -11.57 -6.57 -6.27
N ILE A 54 -10.57 -7.10 -5.56
CA ILE A 54 -9.78 -6.29 -4.63
C ILE A 54 -8.38 -6.15 -5.19
N PHE A 55 -7.86 -4.93 -5.16
CA PHE A 55 -6.50 -4.65 -5.60
C PHE A 55 -5.65 -4.32 -4.38
N ILE A 56 -4.51 -5.00 -4.28
CA ILE A 56 -3.62 -4.88 -3.12
C ILE A 56 -2.27 -4.39 -3.63
N THR A 57 -1.75 -3.34 -3.01
CA THR A 57 -0.45 -2.79 -3.36
C THR A 57 0.43 -2.76 -2.12
N ASP A 58 1.61 -3.38 -2.21
CA ASP A 58 2.60 -3.39 -1.14
C ASP A 58 3.75 -2.48 -1.54
N TYR A 59 4.00 -1.46 -0.73
CA TYR A 59 5.18 -0.61 -0.86
C TYR A 59 6.18 -1.02 0.20
N GLU A 60 7.38 -1.43 -0.22
CA GLU A 60 8.36 -2.02 0.68
C GLU A 60 9.41 -1.01 1.12
N THR A 61 9.74 -1.07 2.40
CA THR A 61 10.82 -0.32 3.01
C THR A 61 11.38 -1.16 4.15
N THR A 62 12.09 -0.54 5.08
CA THR A 62 12.54 -1.20 6.30
C THR A 62 11.96 -0.48 7.49
N VAL A 63 11.99 -1.15 8.66
CA VAL A 63 11.49 -0.52 9.90
C VAL A 63 12.26 0.77 10.19
N GLU A 64 13.58 0.77 9.93
CA GLU A 64 14.42 1.92 10.20
C GLU A 64 14.08 3.13 9.32
N THR A 65 13.57 2.91 8.11
CA THR A 65 13.29 3.99 7.16
C THR A 65 11.79 4.23 6.96
N LEU A 66 10.95 3.50 7.67
CA LEU A 66 9.49 3.59 7.49
C LEU A 66 8.98 5.01 7.71
N ASP A 67 9.41 5.66 8.79
CA ASP A 67 8.93 7.01 9.07
C ASP A 67 9.36 8.00 8.00
N LEU A 68 10.56 7.83 7.46
CA LEU A 68 11.05 8.67 6.37
C LEU A 68 10.21 8.46 5.11
N ALA A 69 9.91 7.21 4.76
CA ALA A 69 9.08 6.91 3.60
C ALA A 69 7.68 7.52 3.74
N ILE A 70 7.07 7.40 4.92
CA ILE A 70 5.75 7.97 5.16
C ILE A 70 5.79 9.49 5.06
N ALA A 71 6.84 10.11 5.62
CA ALA A 71 6.99 11.57 5.54
C ALA A 71 7.15 12.03 4.09
N GLU A 72 7.93 11.30 3.29
CA GLU A 72 8.10 11.60 1.87
C GLU A 72 6.77 11.50 1.12
N MET A 73 5.99 10.48 1.43
CA MET A 73 4.69 10.28 0.79
C MET A 73 3.74 11.44 1.10
N ARG A 74 3.87 12.06 2.26
CA ARG A 74 3.02 13.16 2.71
C ARG A 74 3.62 14.54 2.47
N ALA A 75 4.75 14.63 1.77
CA ALA A 75 5.42 15.89 1.53
C ALA A 75 4.51 16.86 0.77
N PRO A 76 4.64 18.19 1.00
CA PRO A 76 3.77 19.18 0.34
C PRO A 76 3.75 19.07 -1.17
N GLY A 77 4.88 18.70 -1.80
CA GLY A 77 4.94 18.53 -3.25
C GLY A 77 4.08 17.41 -3.78
N ARG A 78 3.55 16.55 -2.90
CA ARG A 78 2.68 15.45 -3.28
C ARG A 78 1.19 15.74 -3.02
N ALA A 79 0.87 16.93 -2.55
CA ALA A 79 -0.49 17.22 -2.10
C ALA A 79 -1.52 17.03 -3.21
N GLU A 80 -1.21 17.43 -4.43
CA GLU A 80 -2.14 17.33 -5.55
C GLU A 80 -2.39 15.87 -5.93
N MET A 81 -1.32 15.07 -6.00
CA MET A 81 -1.42 13.66 -6.34
C MET A 81 -2.18 12.90 -5.24
N ASN A 82 -1.90 13.23 -3.98
CA ASN A 82 -2.61 12.61 -2.86
C ASN A 82 -4.09 12.99 -2.87
N ALA A 83 -4.43 14.23 -3.23
CA ALA A 83 -5.81 14.66 -3.34
C ALA A 83 -6.55 13.88 -4.42
N GLU A 84 -5.90 13.62 -5.54
CA GLU A 84 -6.49 12.82 -6.60
C GLU A 84 -6.73 11.39 -6.14
N PHE A 85 -5.79 10.82 -5.38
CA PHE A 85 -5.99 9.48 -4.83
C PHE A 85 -7.15 9.45 -3.84
N TYR A 86 -7.31 10.50 -3.03
CA TYR A 86 -8.46 10.59 -2.14
C TYR A 86 -9.78 10.56 -2.90
N ARG A 87 -9.85 11.22 -4.04
CA ARG A 87 -11.06 11.19 -4.86
C ARG A 87 -11.37 9.79 -5.36
N TRP A 88 -10.33 9.02 -5.73
CA TRP A 88 -10.52 7.62 -6.11
C TRP A 88 -10.96 6.77 -4.91
N LYS A 89 -10.34 6.99 -3.75
CA LYS A 89 -10.70 6.21 -2.55
C LYS A 89 -12.16 6.44 -2.15
N ASP A 90 -12.65 7.66 -2.32
CA ASP A 90 -14.05 7.97 -2.02
C ASP A 90 -15.02 7.20 -2.90
N ARG A 91 -14.59 6.73 -4.06
CA ARG A 91 -15.42 5.97 -4.98
C ARG A 91 -15.31 4.46 -4.77
N CYS A 92 -14.37 4.01 -3.96
CA CYS A 92 -14.16 2.59 -3.72
C CYS A 92 -15.23 2.01 -2.80
N ILE A 93 -15.50 0.71 -2.97
CA ILE A 93 -16.42 -0.01 -2.09
C ILE A 93 -15.79 -0.17 -0.72
N THR A 94 -14.52 -0.57 -0.67
CA THR A 94 -13.76 -0.66 0.58
C THR A 94 -12.36 -0.11 0.38
N VAL A 95 -11.80 0.44 1.47
CA VAL A 95 -10.44 0.97 1.50
C VAL A 95 -9.80 0.54 2.81
N HIS A 96 -8.64 -0.09 2.71
CA HIS A 96 -7.83 -0.43 3.87
C HIS A 96 -6.38 -0.04 3.63
N GLU A 97 -5.80 0.66 4.58
CA GLU A 97 -4.37 0.99 4.57
C GLU A 97 -3.78 0.51 5.87
N SER A 98 -2.66 -0.19 5.79
CA SER A 98 -2.03 -0.76 6.97
C SER A 98 -0.53 -0.85 6.80
N ILE A 99 0.17 -0.95 7.93
CA ILE A 99 1.61 -1.18 7.95
C ILE A 99 1.83 -2.58 8.48
N ARG A 100 2.63 -3.35 7.76
CA ARG A 100 2.93 -4.72 8.14
C ARG A 100 4.42 -4.88 8.30
N LEU A 101 4.81 -5.52 9.38
CA LEU A 101 6.20 -5.91 9.60
C LEU A 101 6.35 -7.35 9.18
N THR A 102 7.49 -7.67 8.60
CA THR A 102 7.70 -9.02 8.06
C THR A 102 8.51 -9.90 8.98
N GLU A 103 8.95 -9.38 10.10
CA GLU A 103 9.63 -10.21 11.08
C GLU A 103 8.60 -11.04 11.86
N THR A 104 8.86 -12.32 11.94
CA THR A 104 7.99 -13.24 12.65
C THR A 104 8.52 -13.45 14.05
N LEU A 105 7.65 -13.31 15.03
CA LEU A 105 7.98 -13.67 16.40
C LEU A 105 7.69 -15.14 16.59
N VAL A 106 8.66 -15.89 17.07
CA VAL A 106 8.47 -17.26 17.43
C VAL A 106 8.11 -17.30 18.90
N LEU A 107 6.85 -17.64 19.16
CA LEU A 107 6.32 -17.58 20.50
C LEU A 107 6.41 -18.89 21.21
N GLY A 108 7.46 -19.45 21.24
CA GLY A 108 7.61 -20.65 21.97
C GLY A 108 7.02 -21.79 21.29
N GLN A 109 7.30 -22.90 21.78
CA GLN A 109 7.05 -23.97 21.22
C GLN A 109 6.01 -24.64 21.55
N GLY A 110 5.90 -25.02 21.10
CA GLY A 110 4.91 -25.53 21.49
C GLY A 110 3.98 -24.51 21.46
N GLY A 111 4.22 -23.69 20.97
CA GLY A 111 3.39 -22.75 20.83
C GLY A 111 3.36 -21.75 21.78
N ALA A 112 3.88 -21.90 22.57
CA ALA A 112 3.79 -20.92 23.41
C ALA A 112 4.83 -20.02 23.23
N ARG A 113 5.06 -19.54 23.79
CA ARG A 113 5.99 -18.86 23.61
C ARG A 113 6.90 -19.17 24.21
N LEU A 114 7.50 -19.53 23.97
CA LEU A 114 8.17 -19.93 24.47
C LEU A 114 8.78 -19.49 24.96
N PRO A 115 8.61 -19.55 25.35
CA PRO A 115 9.11 -19.00 26.17
C PRO A 115 9.95 -19.26 26.35
#